data_c7bea6639a3084ce6c3d621d223bc750
#
_entry.id   c7bea6639a3084ce6c3d621d223bc750
#
_cell.length_a   1.000
_cell.length_b   1.000
_cell.length_c   1.000
_cell.angle_alpha   90.00
_cell.angle_beta   90.00
_cell.angle_gamma   90.00
#
_symmetry.space_group_name_H-M   'P 1'
#
loop_
_entity.id
_entity.type
_entity.pdbx_description
1 polymer ?
#
loop_
_entity_poly.entity_id
_entity_poly.type
_entity_poly.pdbx_seq_one_letter_code
_entity_poly.pdbx_strand_id
1 'polypeptide(L)'
;MKIGIVTPYDSANCGAYLQAYANKCFLEKNNHNVCFIRWRNEKQRKKEFFSKPKTIKELIRCIQRYPFLCARYKRMTQALKEFDIQKNTDDLDCIVVGSDEIWNIKVSQFQNPIFYGGVEQKSCIAYAPSAGQAALKDYNDFPWVRECLEKMTYAGVRDENTRNIVGKLVAKQVEIVCDPTMLLPINEFDFPHERKIKDKYMIVYSYSVPKEHQAYIKRYARKNNLKLVSICLYQSWCDLNINCHPMEFSSYIRFSECVYTTTFHGTIFTLLNHKKCAIYSCSKKLKDLLEWTHKEETMLS
;
A
#
# COMPACT_ATOMS: atom_id res chain seq x y z
N MET A 1 -0.62 25.61 7.11
CA MET A 1 0.55 25.39 6.26
C MET A 1 0.10 24.73 4.96
N LYS A 2 0.81 24.98 3.86
CA LYS A 2 0.65 24.22 2.61
C LYS A 2 1.65 23.07 2.58
N ILE A 3 1.15 21.84 2.57
CA ILE A 3 1.96 20.63 2.71
C ILE A 3 1.88 19.79 1.44
N GLY A 4 3.06 19.41 0.91
CA GLY A 4 3.16 18.46 -0.19
C GLY A 4 3.45 17.05 0.30
N ILE A 5 2.64 16.06 -0.13
CA ILE A 5 2.87 14.64 0.19
C ILE A 5 3.59 13.95 -0.97
N VAL A 6 4.67 13.24 -0.65
CA VAL A 6 5.40 12.36 -1.57
C VAL A 6 5.17 10.90 -1.16
N THR A 7 4.34 10.21 -1.93
CA THR A 7 4.00 8.78 -1.71
C THR A 7 3.46 8.14 -3.00
N PRO A 8 3.44 6.80 -3.15
CA PRO A 8 2.88 6.14 -4.34
C PRO A 8 1.34 6.09 -4.32
N TYR A 9 0.70 7.26 -4.41
CA TYR A 9 -0.76 7.42 -4.41
C TYR A 9 -1.45 6.86 -5.66
N ASP A 10 -0.73 6.67 -6.76
CA ASP A 10 -1.26 6.35 -8.10
C ASP A 10 -0.99 4.90 -8.54
N SER A 11 -0.71 4.02 -7.58
CA SER A 11 -0.44 2.60 -7.78
C SER A 11 -1.68 1.79 -8.17
N ALA A 12 -1.47 0.59 -8.73
CA ALA A 12 -2.54 -0.39 -8.94
C ALA A 12 -3.12 -0.95 -7.63
N ASN A 13 -2.41 -0.79 -6.52
CA ASN A 13 -2.76 -1.27 -5.19
C ASN A 13 -3.71 -0.31 -4.47
N CYS A 14 -4.86 -0.80 -3.97
CA CYS A 14 -5.76 0.01 -3.15
C CYS A 14 -5.08 0.56 -1.88
N GLY A 15 -4.22 -0.24 -1.26
CA GLY A 15 -3.54 0.17 -0.02
C GLY A 15 -2.67 1.41 -0.21
N ALA A 16 -1.97 1.51 -1.34
CA ALA A 16 -1.17 2.69 -1.66
C ALA A 16 -2.03 3.97 -1.78
N TYR A 17 -3.22 3.86 -2.38
CA TYR A 17 -4.19 4.96 -2.42
C TYR A 17 -4.72 5.30 -1.03
N LEU A 18 -5.13 4.27 -0.26
CA LEU A 18 -5.79 4.46 1.03
C LEU A 18 -4.85 5.07 2.09
N GLN A 19 -3.56 4.68 2.10
CA GLN A 19 -2.60 5.32 3.00
C GLN A 19 -2.34 6.79 2.61
N ALA A 20 -2.31 7.10 1.30
CA ALA A 20 -2.20 8.47 0.80
C ALA A 20 -3.43 9.31 1.20
N TYR A 21 -4.62 8.77 0.99
CA TYR A 21 -5.89 9.39 1.42
C TYR A 21 -5.92 9.64 2.92
N ALA A 22 -5.53 8.66 3.73
CA ALA A 22 -5.49 8.79 5.18
C ALA A 22 -4.54 9.91 5.63
N ASN A 23 -3.35 9.97 5.06
CA ASN A 23 -2.37 11.00 5.37
C ASN A 23 -2.91 12.40 5.02
N LYS A 24 -3.51 12.55 3.82
CA LYS A 24 -4.20 13.77 3.40
C LYS A 24 -5.28 14.17 4.41
N CYS A 25 -6.24 13.28 4.71
CA CYS A 25 -7.35 13.59 5.61
C CYS A 25 -6.87 13.96 7.02
N PHE A 26 -5.87 13.26 7.54
CA PHE A 26 -5.30 13.57 8.85
C PHE A 26 -4.72 14.97 8.89
N LEU A 27 -3.93 15.37 7.89
CA LEU A 27 -3.34 16.70 7.80
C LEU A 27 -4.41 17.80 7.59
N GLU A 28 -5.42 17.55 6.74
CA GLU A 28 -6.52 18.51 6.50
C GLU A 28 -7.37 18.72 7.76
N LYS A 29 -7.64 17.66 8.54
CA LYS A 29 -8.33 17.78 9.86
C LYS A 29 -7.53 18.60 10.87
N ASN A 30 -6.22 18.72 10.68
CA ASN A 30 -5.34 19.60 11.47
C ASN A 30 -5.12 20.99 10.83
N ASN A 31 -6.04 21.41 9.95
CA ASN A 31 -6.05 22.75 9.32
C ASN A 31 -4.84 23.01 8.39
N HIS A 32 -4.33 22.00 7.71
CA HIS A 32 -3.33 22.15 6.68
C HIS A 32 -3.97 22.08 5.28
N ASN A 33 -3.41 22.80 4.33
CA ASN A 33 -3.74 22.67 2.91
C ASN A 33 -2.80 21.63 2.29
N VAL A 34 -3.36 20.58 1.68
CA VAL A 34 -2.60 19.40 1.27
C VAL A 34 -2.66 19.18 -0.23
N CYS A 35 -1.51 18.96 -0.85
CA CYS A 35 -1.40 18.48 -2.22
C CYS A 35 -0.46 17.27 -2.31
N PHE A 36 -0.53 16.55 -3.42
CA PHE A 36 0.41 15.46 -3.73
C PHE A 36 1.45 15.92 -4.74
N ILE A 37 2.70 15.58 -4.49
CA ILE A 37 3.78 15.88 -5.42
C ILE A 37 3.84 14.78 -6.48
N ARG A 38 3.85 15.17 -7.76
CA ARG A 38 3.96 14.23 -8.86
C ARG A 38 5.37 13.65 -8.95
N TRP A 39 5.52 12.37 -8.61
CA TRP A 39 6.79 11.67 -8.57
C TRP A 39 7.10 10.86 -9.84
N ARG A 40 6.10 10.58 -10.69
CA ARG A 40 6.27 9.85 -11.96
C ARG A 40 5.35 10.37 -13.07
N ASN A 41 5.70 10.07 -14.29
CA ASN A 41 4.86 10.39 -15.45
C ASN A 41 3.88 9.24 -15.77
N GLU A 42 2.93 9.53 -16.67
CA GLU A 42 1.88 8.57 -17.04
C GLU A 42 2.42 7.31 -17.74
N LYS A 43 3.52 7.42 -18.50
CA LYS A 43 4.18 6.26 -19.14
C LYS A 43 4.76 5.30 -18.10
N GLN A 44 5.37 5.83 -17.05
CA GLN A 44 5.89 5.03 -15.93
C GLN A 44 4.75 4.37 -15.15
N ARG A 45 3.66 5.11 -14.89
CA ARG A 45 2.47 4.58 -14.25
C ARG A 45 1.84 3.43 -15.05
N LYS A 46 1.66 3.58 -16.37
CA LYS A 46 1.13 2.52 -17.24
C LYS A 46 1.96 1.24 -17.21
N LYS A 47 3.29 1.33 -17.07
CA LYS A 47 4.15 0.14 -16.97
C LYS A 47 3.85 -0.74 -15.75
N GLU A 48 3.36 -0.17 -14.65
CA GLU A 48 2.97 -0.94 -13.47
C GLU A 48 1.72 -1.77 -13.73
N PHE A 49 0.73 -1.22 -14.43
CA PHE A 49 -0.50 -1.93 -14.77
C PHE A 49 -0.31 -2.93 -15.91
N PHE A 50 0.51 -2.60 -16.90
CA PHE A 50 0.65 -3.32 -18.15
C PHE A 50 2.10 -3.76 -18.36
N SER A 51 2.55 -4.74 -17.57
CA SER A 51 3.89 -5.31 -17.72
C SER A 51 4.02 -6.09 -19.03
N LYS A 52 5.18 -5.98 -19.68
CA LYS A 52 5.48 -6.74 -20.90
C LYS A 52 5.71 -8.21 -20.55
N PRO A 53 5.03 -9.17 -21.23
CA PRO A 53 5.29 -10.59 -21.05
C PRO A 53 6.68 -10.96 -21.58
N LYS A 54 7.38 -11.85 -20.88
CA LYS A 54 8.70 -12.39 -21.29
C LYS A 54 8.60 -13.78 -21.89
N THR A 55 7.48 -14.47 -21.67
CA THR A 55 7.25 -15.84 -22.15
C THR A 55 5.86 -15.98 -22.77
N ILE A 56 5.64 -17.03 -23.58
CA ILE A 56 4.33 -17.35 -24.19
C ILE A 56 3.27 -17.58 -23.09
N LYS A 57 3.63 -18.25 -22.00
CA LYS A 57 2.71 -18.48 -20.87
C LYS A 57 2.30 -17.16 -20.19
N GLU A 58 3.24 -16.23 -20.07
CA GLU A 58 2.95 -14.89 -19.56
C GLU A 58 2.08 -14.09 -20.54
N LEU A 59 2.31 -14.22 -21.84
CA LEU A 59 1.48 -13.57 -22.86
C LEU A 59 0.02 -14.01 -22.76
N ILE A 60 -0.25 -15.31 -22.68
CA ILE A 60 -1.61 -15.85 -22.50
C ILE A 60 -2.25 -15.29 -21.22
N ARG A 61 -1.51 -15.28 -20.12
CA ARG A 61 -2.00 -14.70 -18.86
C ARG A 61 -2.27 -13.19 -18.97
N CYS A 62 -1.41 -12.46 -19.70
CA CYS A 62 -1.61 -11.03 -19.95
C CYS A 62 -2.89 -10.78 -20.74
N ILE A 63 -3.14 -11.56 -21.80
CA ILE A 63 -4.36 -11.44 -22.60
C ILE A 63 -5.61 -11.69 -21.74
N GLN A 64 -5.62 -12.77 -20.95
CA GLN A 64 -6.74 -13.09 -20.06
C GLN A 64 -7.01 -12.00 -19.01
N ARG A 65 -5.96 -11.35 -18.50
CA ARG A 65 -6.06 -10.30 -17.46
C ARG A 65 -6.29 -8.91 -18.05
N TYR A 66 -6.07 -8.72 -19.34
CA TYR A 66 -6.04 -7.38 -19.95
C TYR A 66 -7.32 -6.57 -19.73
N PRO A 67 -8.54 -7.11 -19.95
CA PRO A 67 -9.77 -6.35 -19.69
C PRO A 67 -9.89 -5.92 -18.22
N PHE A 68 -9.51 -6.80 -17.29
CA PHE A 68 -9.50 -6.50 -15.87
C PHE A 68 -8.50 -5.38 -15.55
N LEU A 69 -7.30 -5.41 -16.11
CA LEU A 69 -6.28 -4.39 -15.89
C LEU A 69 -6.68 -3.03 -16.49
N CYS A 70 -7.32 -3.02 -17.65
CA CYS A 70 -7.88 -1.81 -18.24
C CYS A 70 -8.95 -1.18 -17.35
N ALA A 71 -9.87 -1.99 -16.83
CA ALA A 71 -10.90 -1.55 -15.91
C ALA A 71 -10.28 -1.04 -14.59
N ARG A 72 -9.24 -1.72 -14.07
CA ARG A 72 -8.49 -1.29 -12.88
C ARG A 72 -7.80 0.05 -13.09
N TYR A 73 -7.09 0.20 -14.21
CA TYR A 73 -6.43 1.46 -14.56
C TYR A 73 -7.41 2.63 -14.64
N LYS A 74 -8.57 2.42 -15.32
CA LYS A 74 -9.63 3.42 -15.41
C LYS A 74 -10.19 3.80 -14.04
N ARG A 75 -10.45 2.79 -13.19
CA ARG A 75 -11.00 3.00 -11.84
C ARG A 75 -10.02 3.78 -10.96
N MET A 76 -8.75 3.43 -10.98
CA MET A 76 -7.71 4.18 -10.26
C MET A 76 -7.54 5.59 -10.79
N THR A 77 -7.62 5.80 -12.11
CA THR A 77 -7.55 7.15 -12.71
C THR A 77 -8.74 8.02 -12.29
N GLN A 78 -9.92 7.43 -12.11
CA GLN A 78 -11.08 8.14 -11.57
C GLN A 78 -10.87 8.55 -10.11
N ALA A 79 -10.33 7.63 -9.29
CA ALA A 79 -10.05 7.89 -7.88
C ALA A 79 -9.04 9.03 -7.69
N LEU A 80 -8.04 9.13 -8.55
CA LEU A 80 -7.02 10.20 -8.47
C LEU A 80 -7.57 11.62 -8.70
N LYS A 81 -8.79 11.77 -9.19
CA LYS A 81 -9.43 13.09 -9.31
C LYS A 81 -9.74 13.75 -7.96
N GLU A 82 -9.73 12.96 -6.89
CA GLU A 82 -9.94 13.44 -5.51
C GLU A 82 -8.66 14.05 -4.89
N PHE A 83 -7.52 13.93 -5.59
CA PHE A 83 -6.24 14.43 -5.13
C PHE A 83 -5.80 15.66 -5.92
N ASP A 84 -5.42 16.72 -5.22
CA ASP A 84 -4.68 17.83 -5.83
C ASP A 84 -3.24 17.39 -6.11
N ILE A 85 -2.89 17.20 -7.39
CA ILE A 85 -1.59 16.67 -7.81
C ILE A 85 -0.80 17.76 -8.51
N GLN A 86 0.29 18.18 -7.90
CA GLN A 86 1.15 19.28 -8.37
C GLN A 86 2.53 18.77 -8.79
N LYS A 87 3.20 19.51 -9.64
CA LYS A 87 4.62 19.31 -10.01
C LYS A 87 5.54 20.28 -9.29
N ASN A 88 5.05 21.51 -9.06
CA ASN A 88 5.82 22.57 -8.44
C ASN A 88 5.77 22.43 -6.91
N THR A 89 6.87 22.70 -6.27
CA THR A 89 7.06 22.66 -4.82
C THR A 89 7.37 24.04 -4.22
N ASP A 90 7.47 25.10 -5.04
CA ASP A 90 7.99 26.42 -4.62
C ASP A 90 7.14 27.06 -3.53
N ASP A 91 5.83 26.89 -3.59
CA ASP A 91 4.85 27.47 -2.66
C ASP A 91 4.50 26.60 -1.45
N LEU A 92 5.22 25.48 -1.27
CA LEU A 92 5.01 24.57 -0.12
C LEU A 92 5.81 25.06 1.09
N ASP A 93 5.20 24.95 2.27
CA ASP A 93 5.86 25.20 3.54
C ASP A 93 6.64 23.98 4.04
N CYS A 94 6.11 22.78 3.76
CA CYS A 94 6.69 21.52 4.23
C CYS A 94 6.39 20.38 3.24
N ILE A 95 7.26 19.37 3.25
CA ILE A 95 7.06 18.11 2.51
C ILE A 95 6.97 16.96 3.50
N VAL A 96 5.94 16.12 3.34
CA VAL A 96 5.77 14.86 4.05
C VAL A 96 6.10 13.71 3.10
N VAL A 97 7.14 12.96 3.43
CA VAL A 97 7.58 11.77 2.70
C VAL A 97 7.00 10.52 3.38
N GLY A 98 6.25 9.75 2.66
CA GLY A 98 5.62 8.53 3.20
C GLY A 98 4.10 8.56 3.05
N SER A 99 3.49 7.50 3.38
CA SER A 99 3.94 6.20 3.89
C SER A 99 4.42 5.26 2.75
N ASP A 100 4.24 3.94 2.94
CA ASP A 100 4.52 2.83 2.05
C ASP A 100 6.02 2.44 1.93
N GLU A 101 6.35 1.44 1.09
CA GLU A 101 7.72 0.91 0.93
C GLU A 101 8.62 1.81 0.07
N ILE A 102 8.50 3.11 0.17
CA ILE A 102 9.22 4.08 -0.66
C ILE A 102 10.71 4.18 -0.36
N TRP A 103 11.16 3.66 0.78
CA TRP A 103 12.57 3.55 1.12
C TRP A 103 13.16 2.18 0.78
N ASN A 104 12.43 1.32 0.04
CA ASN A 104 12.98 0.08 -0.50
C ASN A 104 13.87 0.39 -1.71
N ILE A 105 15.16 0.65 -1.44
CA ILE A 105 16.15 1.05 -2.46
C ILE A 105 16.36 -0.02 -3.54
N LYS A 106 15.95 -1.28 -3.31
CA LYS A 106 15.99 -2.35 -4.33
C LYS A 106 14.97 -2.15 -5.43
N VAL A 107 13.97 -1.32 -5.22
CA VAL A 107 12.94 -0.99 -6.20
C VAL A 107 13.36 0.25 -6.99
N SER A 108 13.72 0.06 -8.25
CA SER A 108 14.33 1.12 -9.09
C SER A 108 13.51 2.42 -9.18
N GLN A 109 12.18 2.33 -9.12
CA GLN A 109 11.32 3.52 -9.12
C GLN A 109 11.45 4.37 -7.84
N PHE A 110 11.94 3.80 -6.75
CA PHE A 110 12.17 4.49 -5.48
C PHE A 110 13.63 4.95 -5.29
N GLN A 111 14.50 4.66 -6.25
CA GLN A 111 15.86 5.20 -6.33
C GLN A 111 15.84 6.67 -6.82
N ASN A 112 15.05 7.49 -6.15
CA ASN A 112 14.85 8.89 -6.48
C ASN A 112 14.92 9.74 -5.21
N PRO A 113 15.78 10.78 -5.16
CA PRO A 113 15.95 11.64 -3.99
C PRO A 113 14.65 12.22 -3.42
N ILE A 114 13.63 12.43 -4.24
CA ILE A 114 12.32 12.96 -3.80
C ILE A 114 11.69 12.11 -2.66
N PHE A 115 11.91 10.80 -2.66
CA PHE A 115 11.41 9.90 -1.61
C PHE A 115 12.23 9.94 -0.33
N TYR A 116 13.37 10.62 -0.34
CA TYR A 116 14.27 10.76 0.79
C TYR A 116 14.41 12.21 1.26
N GLY A 117 13.48 13.08 0.81
CA GLY A 117 13.51 14.48 1.18
C GLY A 117 14.54 15.32 0.38
N GLY A 118 15.02 14.82 -0.75
CA GLY A 118 15.93 15.50 -1.65
C GLY A 118 15.23 16.61 -2.47
N VAL A 119 14.48 17.49 -1.79
CA VAL A 119 13.87 18.69 -2.36
C VAL A 119 14.54 19.89 -1.73
N GLU A 120 15.11 20.74 -2.55
CA GLU A 120 15.88 21.89 -2.09
C GLU A 120 15.03 22.89 -1.29
N GLN A 121 15.62 23.47 -0.23
CA GLN A 121 15.11 24.60 0.55
C GLN A 121 13.76 24.39 1.26
N LYS A 122 13.31 23.13 1.47
CA LYS A 122 12.04 22.87 2.17
C LYS A 122 12.26 22.06 3.45
N SER A 123 11.46 22.37 4.47
CA SER A 123 11.34 21.48 5.62
C SER A 123 10.77 20.13 5.16
N CYS A 124 11.41 19.03 5.56
CA CYS A 124 10.99 17.71 5.16
C CYS A 124 10.90 16.80 6.38
N ILE A 125 9.76 16.12 6.50
CA ILE A 125 9.53 15.08 7.51
C ILE A 125 9.21 13.76 6.84
N ALA A 126 9.60 12.65 7.46
CA ALA A 126 9.19 11.32 7.04
C ALA A 126 8.10 10.80 7.99
N TYR A 127 6.99 10.33 7.42
CA TYR A 127 5.93 9.67 8.18
C TYR A 127 5.63 8.27 7.63
N ALA A 128 6.00 7.26 8.41
CA ALA A 128 5.76 5.84 8.16
C ALA A 128 6.33 5.27 6.83
N PRO A 129 7.44 5.78 6.21
CA PRO A 129 8.08 5.05 5.13
C PRO A 129 8.66 3.74 5.62
N SER A 130 8.80 2.77 4.69
CA SER A 130 9.38 1.45 4.94
C SER A 130 10.48 1.13 3.92
N ALA A 131 11.58 0.54 4.40
CA ALA A 131 12.63 -0.04 3.56
C ALA A 131 12.25 -1.41 2.99
N GLY A 132 11.10 -1.97 3.40
CA GLY A 132 10.61 -3.26 2.95
C GLY A 132 11.62 -4.38 3.20
N GLN A 133 12.06 -5.06 2.15
CA GLN A 133 13.03 -6.16 2.18
C GLN A 133 14.48 -5.70 1.94
N ALA A 134 14.76 -4.39 1.92
CA ALA A 134 16.12 -3.90 1.78
C ALA A 134 16.94 -4.15 3.06
N ALA A 135 18.24 -4.35 2.88
CA ALA A 135 19.22 -4.44 3.94
C ALA A 135 20.16 -3.22 3.90
N LEU A 136 20.84 -2.92 4.98
CA LEU A 136 21.75 -1.78 5.05
C LEU A 136 22.77 -1.74 3.90
N LYS A 137 23.32 -2.89 3.51
CA LYS A 137 24.28 -3.01 2.41
C LYS A 137 23.73 -2.57 1.05
N ASP A 138 22.41 -2.65 0.84
CA ASP A 138 21.77 -2.28 -0.43
C ASP A 138 21.80 -0.76 -0.67
N TYR A 139 22.15 0.03 0.34
CA TYR A 139 22.30 1.50 0.25
C TYR A 139 23.73 1.95 -0.05
N ASN A 140 24.72 1.03 -0.09
CA ASN A 140 26.12 1.39 -0.31
C ASN A 140 26.34 2.11 -1.67
N ASP A 141 25.57 1.74 -2.69
CA ASP A 141 25.66 2.35 -4.02
C ASP A 141 24.86 3.68 -4.14
N PHE A 142 24.23 4.12 -3.04
CA PHE A 142 23.37 5.30 -3.00
C PHE A 142 23.75 6.26 -1.87
N PRO A 143 24.99 6.84 -1.87
CA PRO A 143 25.48 7.70 -0.77
C PRO A 143 24.60 8.95 -0.56
N TRP A 144 23.94 9.44 -1.61
CA TRP A 144 23.00 10.56 -1.53
C TRP A 144 21.79 10.30 -0.60
N VAL A 145 21.43 9.02 -0.33
CA VAL A 145 20.37 8.69 0.62
C VAL A 145 20.70 9.20 1.99
N ARG A 146 21.93 8.98 2.45
CA ARG A 146 22.40 9.49 3.75
C ARG A 146 22.30 11.00 3.81
N GLU A 147 22.81 11.71 2.80
CA GLU A 147 22.77 13.16 2.73
C GLU A 147 21.35 13.72 2.80
N CYS A 148 20.39 13.06 2.13
CA CYS A 148 18.99 13.43 2.19
C CYS A 148 18.39 13.19 3.59
N LEU A 149 18.61 12.04 4.18
CA LEU A 149 18.09 11.69 5.51
C LEU A 149 18.66 12.59 6.62
N GLU A 150 19.93 13.00 6.51
CA GLU A 150 20.55 13.92 7.45
C GLU A 150 19.85 15.30 7.49
N LYS A 151 19.30 15.74 6.36
CA LYS A 151 18.58 17.02 6.23
C LYS A 151 17.13 16.96 6.72
N MET A 152 16.55 15.78 6.91
CA MET A 152 15.18 15.65 7.41
C MET A 152 15.04 16.20 8.82
N THR A 153 13.98 16.97 9.05
CA THR A 153 13.66 17.56 10.36
C THR A 153 13.18 16.50 11.34
N TYR A 154 12.39 15.51 10.85
CA TYR A 154 11.89 14.39 11.65
C TYR A 154 11.76 13.13 10.76
N ALA A 155 11.97 11.97 11.38
CA ALA A 155 11.77 10.67 10.74
C ALA A 155 11.05 9.70 11.69
N GLY A 156 9.76 9.47 11.43
CA GLY A 156 9.00 8.34 11.99
C GLY A 156 8.83 7.27 10.92
N VAL A 157 9.24 6.04 11.19
CA VAL A 157 9.24 4.93 10.23
C VAL A 157 8.25 3.84 10.62
N ARG A 158 7.84 2.99 9.68
CA ARG A 158 6.76 2.04 9.89
C ARG A 158 7.17 0.72 10.54
N ASP A 159 8.44 0.36 10.47
CA ASP A 159 8.92 -0.97 10.90
C ASP A 159 10.35 -0.94 11.44
N GLU A 160 10.67 -1.98 12.21
CA GLU A 160 11.94 -2.15 12.89
C GLU A 160 13.13 -2.27 11.93
N ASN A 161 12.94 -2.93 10.77
CA ASN A 161 13.99 -3.04 9.76
C ASN A 161 14.41 -1.64 9.27
N THR A 162 13.41 -0.80 8.98
CA THR A 162 13.65 0.57 8.52
C THR A 162 14.32 1.42 9.60
N ARG A 163 13.86 1.32 10.85
CA ARG A 163 14.48 2.01 12.00
C ARG A 163 15.97 1.66 12.13
N ASN A 164 16.28 0.38 12.05
CA ASN A 164 17.66 -0.10 12.16
C ASN A 164 18.55 0.37 10.99
N ILE A 165 18.02 0.41 9.76
CA ILE A 165 18.76 0.89 8.60
C ILE A 165 19.03 2.39 8.73
N VAL A 166 18.00 3.19 8.98
CA VAL A 166 18.13 4.66 9.06
C VAL A 166 19.02 5.07 10.23
N GLY A 167 18.83 4.47 11.41
CA GLY A 167 19.67 4.76 12.57
C GLY A 167 21.16 4.49 12.34
N LYS A 168 21.50 3.46 11.52
CA LYS A 168 22.88 3.17 11.13
C LYS A 168 23.40 4.10 10.01
N LEU A 169 22.53 4.57 9.12
CA LEU A 169 22.92 5.48 8.05
C LEU A 169 23.22 6.89 8.56
N VAL A 170 22.39 7.43 9.48
CA VAL A 170 22.46 8.85 9.86
C VAL A 170 22.69 9.10 11.34
N ALA A 171 22.91 8.08 12.15
CA ALA A 171 23.13 8.18 13.60
C ALA A 171 22.07 9.05 14.34
N LYS A 172 20.85 9.09 13.84
CA LYS A 172 19.71 9.81 14.42
C LYS A 172 18.77 8.83 15.12
N GLN A 173 18.10 9.30 16.16
CA GLN A 173 17.00 8.57 16.75
C GLN A 173 15.82 8.57 15.78
N VAL A 174 15.26 7.39 15.52
CA VAL A 174 14.15 7.17 14.60
C VAL A 174 13.04 6.43 15.35
N GLU A 175 11.85 6.98 15.33
CA GLU A 175 10.69 6.40 16.00
C GLU A 175 9.93 5.43 15.10
N ILE A 176 9.27 4.43 15.68
CA ILE A 176 8.29 3.61 14.97
C ILE A 176 6.93 4.26 15.13
N VAL A 177 6.28 4.53 14.01
CA VAL A 177 4.95 5.14 13.94
C VAL A 177 3.98 4.22 13.18
N CYS A 178 2.69 4.34 13.46
CA CYS A 178 1.68 3.55 12.77
C CYS A 178 1.50 3.99 11.30
N ASP A 179 0.97 3.08 10.47
CA ASP A 179 0.59 3.43 9.11
C ASP A 179 -0.52 4.50 9.12
N PRO A 180 -0.54 5.48 8.19
CA PRO A 180 -1.58 6.52 8.14
C PRO A 180 -3.01 5.98 8.16
N THR A 181 -3.25 4.78 7.60
CA THR A 181 -4.58 4.15 7.61
C THR A 181 -5.09 3.82 9.02
N MET A 182 -4.24 3.86 10.02
CA MET A 182 -4.59 3.62 11.43
C MET A 182 -4.82 4.92 12.22
N LEU A 183 -4.58 6.09 11.59
CA LEU A 183 -4.85 7.40 12.20
C LEU A 183 -6.31 7.82 12.10
N LEU A 184 -7.06 7.18 11.21
CA LEU A 184 -8.46 7.51 10.96
C LEU A 184 -9.37 6.36 11.40
N PRO A 185 -10.56 6.66 11.90
CA PRO A 185 -11.57 5.64 12.17
C PRO A 185 -12.01 4.96 10.85
N ILE A 186 -12.39 3.68 10.93
CA ILE A 186 -12.67 2.85 9.76
C ILE A 186 -13.77 3.40 8.84
N ASN A 187 -14.75 4.13 9.41
CA ASN A 187 -15.84 4.76 8.66
C ASN A 187 -15.37 5.86 7.68
N GLU A 188 -14.18 6.41 7.86
CA GLU A 188 -13.58 7.37 6.91
C GLU A 188 -13.15 6.69 5.59
N PHE A 189 -13.00 5.36 5.58
CA PHE A 189 -12.64 4.57 4.41
C PHE A 189 -13.84 3.83 3.79
N ASP A 190 -15.05 4.16 4.21
CA ASP A 190 -16.22 3.36 3.92
C ASP A 190 -17.20 4.13 3.05
N PHE A 191 -17.03 3.96 1.75
CA PHE A 191 -17.85 4.62 0.74
C PHE A 191 -18.21 3.65 -0.38
N PRO A 192 -19.49 3.44 -0.67
CA PRO A 192 -20.71 3.52 0.12
C PRO A 192 -20.92 2.30 1.03
N HIS A 193 -21.75 2.43 2.08
CA HIS A 193 -22.03 1.38 3.08
C HIS A 193 -22.91 0.21 2.60
N GLU A 194 -23.01 -0.04 1.31
CA GLU A 194 -23.90 -1.05 0.77
C GLU A 194 -23.21 -2.39 0.52
N ARG A 195 -23.88 -3.48 0.90
CA ARG A 195 -23.46 -4.83 0.55
C ARG A 195 -23.69 -5.09 -0.94
N LYS A 196 -22.60 -5.12 -1.72
CA LYS A 196 -22.63 -5.29 -3.18
C LYS A 196 -22.75 -6.74 -3.65
N ILE A 197 -22.38 -7.70 -2.80
CA ILE A 197 -22.45 -9.14 -3.09
C ILE A 197 -23.50 -9.76 -2.18
N LYS A 198 -24.56 -10.35 -2.76
CA LYS A 198 -25.65 -10.96 -2.00
C LYS A 198 -25.25 -12.27 -1.33
N ASP A 199 -24.42 -13.06 -2.00
CA ASP A 199 -23.94 -14.34 -1.47
C ASP A 199 -22.96 -14.13 -0.30
N LYS A 200 -22.79 -15.18 0.52
CA LYS A 200 -21.69 -15.24 1.48
C LYS A 200 -20.38 -15.41 0.73
N TYR A 201 -19.33 -14.71 1.12
CA TYR A 201 -18.07 -14.74 0.39
C TYR A 201 -16.85 -14.60 1.28
N MET A 202 -15.76 -15.12 0.78
CA MET A 202 -14.41 -14.97 1.30
C MET A 202 -13.60 -14.07 0.34
N ILE A 203 -12.92 -13.07 0.88
CA ILE A 203 -12.00 -12.23 0.11
C ILE A 203 -10.65 -12.94 -0.05
N VAL A 204 -10.10 -12.83 -1.27
CA VAL A 204 -8.71 -13.17 -1.57
C VAL A 204 -8.02 -11.89 -2.06
N TYR A 205 -7.13 -11.33 -1.23
CA TYR A 205 -6.39 -10.12 -1.55
C TYR A 205 -4.89 -10.36 -1.47
N SER A 206 -4.32 -10.79 -2.59
CA SER A 206 -2.91 -11.18 -2.69
C SER A 206 -2.41 -11.03 -4.13
N TYR A 207 -1.14 -10.65 -4.30
CA TYR A 207 -0.49 -10.61 -5.61
C TYR A 207 -0.30 -12.01 -6.19
N SER A 208 0.07 -12.97 -5.35
CA SER A 208 0.20 -14.38 -5.71
C SER A 208 -0.19 -15.27 -4.52
N VAL A 209 -0.80 -16.41 -4.82
CA VAL A 209 -1.19 -17.39 -3.81
C VAL A 209 -0.56 -18.72 -4.19
N PRO A 210 0.24 -19.37 -3.32
CA PRO A 210 0.78 -20.70 -3.55
C PRO A 210 -0.31 -21.73 -3.86
N LYS A 211 -0.02 -22.73 -4.70
CA LYS A 211 -1.02 -23.74 -5.12
C LYS A 211 -1.63 -24.52 -3.95
N GLU A 212 -0.82 -24.84 -2.96
CA GLU A 212 -1.24 -25.48 -1.72
C GLU A 212 -2.26 -24.63 -0.96
N HIS A 213 -2.03 -23.34 -0.84
CA HIS A 213 -2.97 -22.40 -0.22
C HIS A 213 -4.25 -22.26 -1.04
N GLN A 214 -4.14 -22.22 -2.40
CA GLN A 214 -5.33 -22.21 -3.24
C GLN A 214 -6.22 -23.44 -3.00
N ALA A 215 -5.61 -24.63 -2.87
CA ALA A 215 -6.33 -25.88 -2.60
C ALA A 215 -7.03 -25.82 -1.23
N TYR A 216 -6.33 -25.32 -0.22
CA TYR A 216 -6.90 -25.13 1.12
C TYR A 216 -8.06 -24.13 1.11
N ILE A 217 -7.87 -22.94 0.51
CA ILE A 217 -8.87 -21.89 0.42
C ILE A 217 -10.13 -22.40 -0.30
N LYS A 218 -9.97 -23.10 -1.43
CA LYS A 218 -11.09 -23.70 -2.17
C LYS A 218 -11.87 -24.73 -1.34
N ARG A 219 -11.16 -25.58 -0.62
CA ARG A 219 -11.79 -26.58 0.28
C ARG A 219 -12.56 -25.90 1.41
N TYR A 220 -11.95 -24.88 2.05
CA TYR A 220 -12.59 -24.11 3.11
C TYR A 220 -13.85 -23.39 2.60
N ALA A 221 -13.77 -22.72 1.46
CA ALA A 221 -14.88 -22.00 0.86
C ALA A 221 -16.05 -22.94 0.52
N ARG A 222 -15.78 -24.10 -0.09
CA ARG A 222 -16.81 -25.14 -0.36
C ARG A 222 -17.49 -25.64 0.91
N LYS A 223 -16.69 -25.97 1.95
CA LYS A 223 -17.22 -26.45 3.24
C LYS A 223 -18.15 -25.45 3.90
N ASN A 224 -17.90 -24.16 3.74
CA ASN A 224 -18.65 -23.07 4.37
C ASN A 224 -19.64 -22.36 3.41
N ASN A 225 -19.86 -22.90 2.22
CA ASN A 225 -20.74 -22.34 1.19
C ASN A 225 -20.40 -20.87 0.89
N LEU A 226 -19.11 -20.55 0.68
CA LEU A 226 -18.60 -19.21 0.39
C LEU A 226 -18.19 -19.09 -1.07
N LYS A 227 -18.54 -17.97 -1.72
CA LYS A 227 -17.92 -17.58 -2.99
C LYS A 227 -16.51 -17.00 -2.74
N LEU A 228 -15.57 -17.34 -3.58
CA LEU A 228 -14.23 -16.78 -3.58
C LEU A 228 -14.19 -15.49 -4.40
N VAL A 229 -13.91 -14.38 -3.76
CA VAL A 229 -13.91 -13.06 -4.39
C VAL A 229 -12.53 -12.44 -4.29
N SER A 230 -11.87 -12.21 -5.43
CA SER A 230 -10.67 -11.41 -5.47
C SER A 230 -11.03 -9.94 -5.76
N ILE A 231 -10.47 -9.02 -4.97
CA ILE A 231 -10.68 -7.58 -5.15
C ILE A 231 -9.37 -6.91 -5.58
N CYS A 232 -9.43 -6.14 -6.67
CA CYS A 232 -8.33 -5.33 -7.21
C CYS A 232 -7.06 -6.08 -7.67
N LEU A 233 -6.85 -7.32 -7.24
CA LEU A 233 -5.74 -8.19 -7.61
C LEU A 233 -6.30 -9.45 -8.27
N TYR A 234 -6.14 -9.57 -9.58
CA TYR A 234 -6.75 -10.65 -10.37
C TYR A 234 -6.29 -12.03 -9.98
N GLN A 235 -7.24 -12.93 -9.67
CA GLN A 235 -7.01 -14.33 -9.37
C GLN A 235 -7.90 -15.21 -10.26
N SER A 236 -7.33 -15.85 -11.28
CA SER A 236 -8.08 -16.65 -12.28
C SER A 236 -8.86 -17.84 -11.67
N TRP A 237 -8.56 -18.22 -10.44
CA TRP A 237 -9.15 -19.36 -9.73
C TRP A 237 -10.24 -18.96 -8.74
N CYS A 238 -10.51 -17.66 -8.57
CA CYS A 238 -11.63 -17.15 -7.80
C CYS A 238 -12.90 -17.10 -8.63
N ASP A 239 -14.06 -17.21 -7.97
CA ASP A 239 -15.38 -17.16 -8.63
C ASP A 239 -15.67 -15.77 -9.20
N LEU A 240 -15.24 -14.72 -8.50
CA LEU A 240 -15.40 -13.34 -8.91
C LEU A 240 -14.08 -12.58 -8.82
N ASN A 241 -13.83 -11.71 -9.78
CA ASN A 241 -12.73 -10.75 -9.78
C ASN A 241 -13.29 -9.33 -9.92
N ILE A 242 -13.19 -8.53 -8.87
CA ILE A 242 -13.85 -7.23 -8.77
C ILE A 242 -12.83 -6.10 -8.77
N ASN A 243 -13.03 -5.12 -9.65
CA ASN A 243 -12.33 -3.85 -9.62
C ASN A 243 -13.17 -2.83 -8.85
N CYS A 244 -12.93 -2.72 -7.55
CA CYS A 244 -13.59 -1.69 -6.74
C CYS A 244 -12.86 -0.35 -6.81
N HIS A 245 -13.56 0.74 -6.53
CA HIS A 245 -12.92 2.00 -6.16
C HIS A 245 -12.11 1.80 -4.85
N PRO A 246 -10.95 2.44 -4.66
CA PRO A 246 -10.20 2.27 -3.42
C PRO A 246 -11.03 2.49 -2.15
N MET A 247 -11.90 3.48 -2.14
CA MET A 247 -12.79 3.77 -1.00
C MET A 247 -13.88 2.72 -0.76
N GLU A 248 -14.12 1.82 -1.72
CA GLU A 248 -15.03 0.68 -1.54
C GLU A 248 -14.32 -0.55 -0.94
N PHE A 249 -12.99 -0.52 -0.86
CA PHE A 249 -12.17 -1.65 -0.43
C PHE A 249 -12.54 -2.15 0.97
N SER A 250 -12.66 -1.22 1.93
CA SER A 250 -13.07 -1.53 3.29
C SER A 250 -14.47 -2.17 3.36
N SER A 251 -15.42 -1.65 2.58
CA SER A 251 -16.78 -2.16 2.51
C SER A 251 -16.85 -3.62 2.04
N TYR A 252 -16.08 -3.99 1.01
CA TYR A 252 -15.99 -5.40 0.59
C TYR A 252 -15.45 -6.30 1.69
N ILE A 253 -14.45 -5.85 2.44
CA ILE A 253 -13.90 -6.61 3.58
C ILE A 253 -14.94 -6.72 4.69
N ARG A 254 -15.62 -5.63 5.05
CA ARG A 254 -16.61 -5.59 6.12
C ARG A 254 -17.76 -6.57 5.90
N PHE A 255 -18.23 -6.72 4.67
CA PHE A 255 -19.33 -7.63 4.36
C PHE A 255 -18.89 -9.05 4.01
N SER A 256 -17.59 -9.36 4.01
CA SER A 256 -17.08 -10.73 3.86
C SER A 256 -17.23 -11.54 5.13
N GLU A 257 -17.22 -12.86 5.01
CA GLU A 257 -17.16 -13.77 6.17
C GLU A 257 -15.72 -13.88 6.71
N CYS A 258 -14.75 -13.89 5.82
CA CYS A 258 -13.34 -13.94 6.15
C CYS A 258 -12.46 -13.45 4.98
N VAL A 259 -11.18 -13.24 5.26
CA VAL A 259 -10.19 -12.72 4.30
C VAL A 259 -8.95 -13.60 4.28
N TYR A 260 -8.45 -13.94 3.10
CA TYR A 260 -7.09 -14.40 2.88
C TYR A 260 -6.27 -13.26 2.28
N THR A 261 -5.15 -12.91 2.90
CA THR A 261 -4.26 -11.86 2.40
C THR A 261 -2.80 -12.15 2.68
N THR A 262 -1.93 -11.65 1.79
CA THR A 262 -0.47 -11.62 1.95
C THR A 262 0.04 -10.18 1.96
N THR A 263 -0.87 -9.20 1.96
CA THR A 263 -0.53 -7.79 1.82
C THR A 263 -0.68 -7.04 3.14
N PHE A 264 0.18 -6.06 3.36
CA PHE A 264 0.17 -5.24 4.57
C PHE A 264 -1.19 -4.53 4.78
N HIS A 265 -1.66 -3.79 3.79
CA HIS A 265 -2.94 -3.07 3.90
C HIS A 265 -4.16 -4.01 3.91
N GLY A 266 -4.09 -5.16 3.22
CA GLY A 266 -5.13 -6.19 3.35
C GLY A 266 -5.26 -6.67 4.79
N THR A 267 -4.15 -6.84 5.49
CA THR A 267 -4.14 -7.19 6.92
C THR A 267 -4.73 -6.07 7.78
N ILE A 268 -4.27 -4.83 7.61
CA ILE A 268 -4.79 -3.68 8.38
C ILE A 268 -6.32 -3.59 8.24
N PHE A 269 -6.83 -3.53 7.01
CA PHE A 269 -8.28 -3.38 6.80
C PHE A 269 -9.09 -4.59 7.27
N THR A 270 -8.51 -5.79 7.27
CA THR A 270 -9.15 -6.97 7.85
C THR A 270 -9.27 -6.85 9.37
N LEU A 271 -8.21 -6.42 10.03
CA LEU A 271 -8.18 -6.19 11.48
C LEU A 271 -9.12 -5.05 11.90
N LEU A 272 -9.08 -3.92 11.19
CA LEU A 272 -9.94 -2.76 11.47
C LEU A 272 -11.44 -3.08 11.29
N ASN A 273 -11.79 -4.00 10.38
CA ASN A 273 -13.16 -4.48 10.19
C ASN A 273 -13.52 -5.66 11.09
N HIS A 274 -12.65 -6.06 12.03
CA HIS A 274 -12.85 -7.19 12.95
C HIS A 274 -13.22 -8.51 12.24
N LYS A 275 -12.61 -8.76 11.08
CA LYS A 275 -12.86 -9.96 10.28
C LYS A 275 -11.89 -11.08 10.63
N LYS A 276 -12.41 -12.33 10.55
CA LYS A 276 -11.55 -13.51 10.57
C LYS A 276 -10.62 -13.46 9.37
N CYS A 277 -9.33 -13.66 9.59
CA CYS A 277 -8.35 -13.65 8.52
C CYS A 277 -7.43 -14.86 8.60
N ALA A 278 -7.05 -15.33 7.41
CA ALA A 278 -5.92 -16.18 7.21
C ALA A 278 -4.81 -15.30 6.60
N ILE A 279 -3.84 -14.94 7.42
CA ILE A 279 -2.70 -14.14 7.01
C ILE A 279 -1.55 -15.09 6.74
N TYR A 280 -1.07 -15.11 5.50
CA TYR A 280 0.18 -15.76 5.18
C TYR A 280 1.22 -14.70 4.91
N SER A 281 2.23 -14.64 5.76
CA SER A 281 3.29 -13.67 5.63
C SER A 281 4.66 -14.32 5.71
N CYS A 282 5.44 -14.07 4.67
CA CYS A 282 6.88 -14.23 4.69
C CYS A 282 7.60 -12.91 5.00
N SER A 283 6.89 -11.80 5.27
CA SER A 283 7.50 -10.48 5.50
C SER A 283 7.51 -10.11 6.98
N LYS A 284 8.68 -9.66 7.46
CA LYS A 284 8.88 -9.22 8.85
C LYS A 284 7.87 -8.14 9.26
N LYS A 285 7.60 -7.15 8.39
CA LYS A 285 6.67 -6.05 8.65
C LYS A 285 5.24 -6.48 8.98
N LEU A 286 4.77 -7.63 8.45
CA LEU A 286 3.47 -8.19 8.80
C LEU A 286 3.50 -8.85 10.17
N LYS A 287 4.61 -9.50 10.52
CA LYS A 287 4.82 -10.03 11.86
C LYS A 287 4.83 -8.89 12.88
N ASP A 288 5.63 -7.85 12.64
CA ASP A 288 5.71 -6.66 13.50
C ASP A 288 4.31 -6.02 13.69
N LEU A 289 3.49 -5.93 12.61
CA LEU A 289 2.12 -5.43 12.70
C LEU A 289 1.21 -6.30 13.57
N LEU A 290 1.30 -7.62 13.43
CA LEU A 290 0.47 -8.57 14.19
C LEU A 290 0.86 -8.59 15.66
N GLU A 291 2.15 -8.58 15.96
CA GLU A 291 2.69 -8.42 17.32
C GLU A 291 2.20 -7.12 17.95
N TRP A 292 2.31 -6.01 17.23
CA TRP A 292 1.86 -4.71 17.70
C TRP A 292 0.33 -4.64 17.95
N THR A 293 -0.44 -5.39 17.16
CA THR A 293 -1.92 -5.47 17.33
C THR A 293 -2.38 -6.63 18.21
N HIS A 294 -1.47 -7.42 18.77
CA HIS A 294 -1.75 -8.63 19.57
C HIS A 294 -2.64 -9.64 18.83
N LYS A 295 -2.37 -9.87 17.53
CA LYS A 295 -3.16 -10.74 16.64
C LYS A 295 -2.35 -11.85 15.96
N GLU A 296 -1.27 -12.31 16.59
CA GLU A 296 -0.37 -13.35 16.07
C GLU A 296 -1.10 -14.66 15.74
N GLU A 297 -2.17 -14.97 16.46
CA GLU A 297 -2.99 -16.17 16.24
C GLU A 297 -3.65 -16.25 14.86
N THR A 298 -3.67 -15.14 14.13
CA THR A 298 -4.26 -15.08 12.78
C THR A 298 -3.29 -15.49 11.68
N MET A 299 -2.02 -15.77 12.02
CA MET A 299 -1.03 -16.24 11.04
C MET A 299 -1.25 -17.71 10.69
N LEU A 300 -1.23 -18.02 9.39
CA LEU A 300 -1.02 -19.37 8.90
C LEU A 300 0.49 -19.65 8.90
N SER A 301 0.88 -20.69 9.61
CA SER A 301 2.26 -21.23 9.61
C SER A 301 2.61 -21.91 8.30
#